data_ca793f1df163053b8f96e808ad4c7287
#
_entry.id   ca793f1df163053b8f96e808ad4c7287
#
_cell.length_a   1.000
_cell.length_b   1.000
_cell.length_c   1.000
_cell.angle_alpha   90.00
_cell.angle_beta   90.00
_cell.angle_gamma   90.00
#
_symmetry.space_group_name_H-M   'P 1'
#
loop_
_entity.id
_entity.type
_entity.pdbx_description
1 polymer ?
#
loop_
_entity_poly.entity_id
_entity_poly.type
_entity_poly.pdbx_seq_one_letter_code
_entity_poly.pdbx_strand_id
1 'polypeptide(L)'
;MNYREKDLVLAIKIGNQIINQFQSDNGGYYFTSHSHEMLFNRQMLSEDSATPSANGIACIALQELSVITNNTIFSDSSYKSLLHWNNQVKSSPYTHPTLLRAYQYYLGEKNIVYIYGKNSEIKK
;
A
#
# COMPACT_ATOMS: atom_id res chain seq x y z
N MET A 1 5.34 8.97 -17.81
CA MET A 1 4.53 7.75 -17.68
C MET A 1 3.22 7.96 -18.41
N ASN A 2 2.92 7.13 -19.37
CA ASN A 2 1.63 7.20 -20.07
C ASN A 2 0.54 6.58 -19.20
N TYR A 3 -0.42 7.38 -18.77
CA TYR A 3 -1.61 6.91 -18.09
C TYR A 3 -2.45 6.01 -19.02
N ARG A 4 -2.77 4.81 -18.57
CA ARG A 4 -3.69 3.91 -19.25
C ARG A 4 -4.80 3.51 -18.28
N GLU A 5 -6.04 3.78 -18.64
CA GLU A 5 -7.22 3.50 -17.84
C GLU A 5 -7.27 2.03 -17.35
N LYS A 6 -6.92 1.11 -18.25
CA LYS A 6 -6.86 -0.32 -17.90
C LYS A 6 -5.84 -0.67 -16.80
N ASP A 7 -4.75 0.08 -16.69
CA ASP A 7 -3.77 -0.12 -15.63
C ASP A 7 -4.33 0.34 -14.28
N LEU A 8 -5.10 1.43 -14.26
CA LEU A 8 -5.81 1.87 -13.05
C LEU A 8 -6.88 0.86 -12.63
N VAL A 9 -7.67 0.35 -13.57
CA VAL A 9 -8.68 -0.70 -13.27
C VAL A 9 -8.00 -1.94 -12.67
N LEU A 10 -6.87 -2.36 -13.21
CA LEU A 10 -6.08 -3.47 -12.65
C LEU A 10 -5.55 -3.13 -11.24
N ALA A 11 -5.03 -1.94 -11.04
CA ALA A 11 -4.53 -1.51 -9.73
C ALA A 11 -5.64 -1.50 -8.66
N ILE A 12 -6.84 -1.01 -9.00
CA ILE A 12 -8.02 -1.04 -8.13
C ILE A 12 -8.39 -2.50 -7.78
N LYS A 13 -8.40 -3.38 -8.77
CA LYS A 13 -8.67 -4.81 -8.55
C LYS A 13 -7.68 -5.44 -7.59
N ILE A 14 -6.38 -5.20 -7.79
CA ILE A 14 -5.31 -5.70 -6.92
C ILE A 14 -5.46 -5.10 -5.51
N GLY A 15 -5.70 -3.80 -5.37
CA GLY A 15 -5.92 -3.15 -4.08
C GLY A 15 -7.09 -3.77 -3.31
N ASN A 16 -8.21 -4.02 -3.97
CA ASN A 16 -9.34 -4.73 -3.36
C ASN A 16 -8.99 -6.17 -2.94
N GLN A 17 -8.20 -6.88 -3.74
CA GLN A 17 -7.76 -8.23 -3.40
C GLN A 17 -6.83 -8.21 -2.16
N ILE A 18 -5.92 -7.25 -2.06
CA ILE A 18 -5.05 -7.09 -0.88
C ILE A 18 -5.90 -6.94 0.38
N ILE A 19 -6.90 -6.07 0.34
CA ILE A 19 -7.78 -5.84 1.49
C ILE A 19 -8.62 -7.09 1.81
N ASN A 20 -9.30 -7.64 0.81
CA ASN A 20 -10.29 -8.69 1.05
C ASN A 20 -9.66 -10.05 1.37
N GLN A 21 -8.47 -10.35 0.87
CA GLN A 21 -7.87 -11.68 0.98
C GLN A 21 -6.67 -11.74 1.92
N PHE A 22 -6.02 -10.63 2.19
CA PHE A 22 -4.76 -10.63 2.93
C PHE A 22 -4.81 -9.82 4.22
N GLN A 23 -5.70 -8.82 4.36
CA GLN A 23 -5.75 -8.00 5.55
C GLN A 23 -6.26 -8.77 6.77
N SER A 24 -5.57 -8.60 7.90
CA SER A 24 -6.00 -9.07 9.21
C SER A 24 -7.06 -8.13 9.82
N ASP A 25 -7.94 -8.67 10.66
CA ASP A 25 -8.93 -7.89 11.41
C ASP A 25 -8.28 -6.83 12.31
N ASN A 26 -7.06 -7.06 12.76
CA ASN A 26 -6.31 -6.13 13.61
C ASN A 26 -5.35 -5.22 12.83
N GLY A 27 -5.37 -5.26 11.50
CA GLY A 27 -4.44 -4.57 10.63
C GLY A 27 -3.21 -5.41 10.26
N GLY A 28 -2.43 -4.92 9.30
CA GLY A 28 -1.37 -5.71 8.67
C GLY A 28 -1.90 -6.68 7.61
N TYR A 29 -1.00 -7.15 6.77
CA TYR A 29 -1.32 -8.08 5.68
C TYR A 29 -0.55 -9.38 5.87
N TYR A 30 -1.29 -10.49 5.76
CA TYR A 30 -0.72 -11.83 5.78
C TYR A 30 0.07 -12.10 4.50
N PHE A 31 1.03 -13.01 4.60
CA PHE A 31 1.79 -13.48 3.45
C PHE A 31 0.98 -14.37 2.50
N THR A 32 -0.06 -15.03 3.02
CA THR A 32 -0.95 -15.93 2.26
C THR A 32 -2.39 -15.44 2.30
N SER A 33 -3.17 -15.70 1.23
CA SER A 33 -4.58 -15.33 1.17
C SER A 33 -5.44 -16.17 2.12
N HIS A 34 -6.65 -15.68 2.43
CA HIS A 34 -7.65 -16.41 3.22
C HIS A 34 -8.10 -17.72 2.56
N SER A 35 -8.03 -17.80 1.23
CA SER A 35 -8.47 -18.97 0.46
C SER A 35 -7.40 -20.05 0.29
N HIS A 36 -6.16 -19.80 0.72
CA HIS A 36 -5.13 -20.83 0.75
C HIS A 36 -5.35 -21.76 1.94
N GLU A 37 -5.10 -23.06 1.68
CA GLU A 37 -5.33 -24.18 2.62
C GLU A 37 -4.95 -23.83 4.06
N MET A 38 -5.70 -24.41 5.00
CA MET A 38 -5.57 -24.22 6.44
C MET A 38 -4.13 -24.36 6.94
N LEU A 39 -3.33 -23.34 6.76
CA LEU A 39 -2.09 -23.18 7.49
C LEU A 39 -2.49 -22.78 8.91
N PHE A 40 -2.14 -23.61 9.88
CA PHE A 40 -2.39 -23.38 11.32
C PHE A 40 -1.82 -22.04 11.81
N ASN A 41 -0.94 -21.41 11.05
CA ASN A 41 -0.37 -20.11 11.37
C ASN A 41 -0.06 -19.32 10.10
N ARG A 42 -0.87 -18.28 9.81
CA ARG A 42 -0.62 -17.33 8.73
C ARG A 42 0.38 -16.30 9.23
N GLN A 43 1.51 -16.19 8.54
CA GLN A 43 2.56 -15.24 8.89
C GLN A 43 2.29 -13.84 8.35
N MET A 44 2.61 -12.84 9.16
CA MET A 44 2.73 -11.44 8.76
C MET A 44 4.17 -10.99 8.99
N LEU A 45 4.80 -10.38 7.99
CA LEU A 45 6.17 -9.89 8.05
C LEU A 45 6.18 -8.37 7.88
N SER A 46 6.75 -7.68 8.85
CA SER A 46 6.89 -6.22 8.83
C SER A 46 8.28 -5.75 8.42
N GLU A 47 9.28 -6.57 8.68
CA GLU A 47 10.68 -6.22 8.48
C GLU A 47 11.08 -6.28 7.00
N ASP A 48 11.97 -5.36 6.63
CA ASP A 48 12.69 -5.43 5.38
C ASP A 48 13.83 -6.46 5.50
N SER A 49 14.11 -7.18 4.43
CA SER A 49 15.21 -8.13 4.33
C SER A 49 16.00 -7.86 3.04
N ALA A 50 16.34 -8.89 2.26
CA ALA A 50 16.88 -8.71 0.91
C ALA A 50 15.91 -7.99 -0.04
N THR A 51 14.62 -8.00 0.30
CA THR A 51 13.55 -7.27 -0.40
C THR A 51 12.79 -6.37 0.57
N PRO A 52 12.18 -5.27 0.08
CA PRO A 52 11.33 -4.42 0.89
C PRO A 52 10.17 -5.19 1.52
N SER A 53 9.75 -4.77 2.71
CA SER A 53 8.59 -5.32 3.39
C SER A 53 7.33 -5.27 2.52
N ALA A 54 6.68 -6.41 2.30
CA ALA A 54 5.41 -6.47 1.57
C ALA A 54 4.32 -5.65 2.25
N ASN A 55 4.28 -5.61 3.59
CA ASN A 55 3.38 -4.77 4.36
C ASN A 55 3.63 -3.27 4.11
N GLY A 56 4.88 -2.85 4.08
CA GLY A 56 5.24 -1.46 3.79
C GLY A 56 4.88 -1.05 2.37
N ILE A 57 5.19 -1.89 1.38
CA ILE A 57 4.82 -1.64 -0.04
C ILE A 57 3.29 -1.59 -0.22
N ALA A 58 2.54 -2.52 0.39
CA ALA A 58 1.08 -2.51 0.34
C ALA A 58 0.51 -1.22 0.92
N CYS A 59 1.02 -0.76 2.06
CA CYS A 59 0.59 0.50 2.67
C CYS A 59 0.82 1.71 1.74
N ILE A 60 1.99 1.81 1.08
CA ILE A 60 2.29 2.89 0.14
C ILE A 60 1.35 2.83 -1.07
N ALA A 61 1.25 1.65 -1.70
CA ALA A 61 0.44 1.48 -2.90
C ALA A 61 -1.05 1.78 -2.67
N LEU A 62 -1.60 1.35 -1.53
CA LEU A 62 -2.99 1.64 -1.17
C LEU A 62 -3.21 3.13 -0.89
N GLN A 63 -2.26 3.83 -0.26
CA GLN A 63 -2.36 5.27 -0.09
C GLN A 63 -2.34 6.01 -1.42
N GLU A 64 -1.44 5.64 -2.34
CA GLU A 64 -1.40 6.21 -3.69
C GLU A 64 -2.72 5.95 -4.44
N LEU A 65 -3.23 4.73 -4.35
CA LEU A 65 -4.48 4.35 -4.98
C LEU A 65 -5.67 5.14 -4.41
N SER A 66 -5.71 5.37 -3.09
CA SER A 66 -6.71 6.22 -2.44
C SER A 66 -6.70 7.64 -3.00
N VAL A 67 -5.51 8.21 -3.17
CA VAL A 67 -5.35 9.58 -3.69
C VAL A 67 -5.82 9.67 -5.15
N ILE A 68 -5.42 8.71 -5.99
CA ILE A 68 -5.77 8.71 -7.42
C ILE A 68 -7.27 8.47 -7.64
N THR A 69 -7.88 7.59 -6.85
CA THR A 69 -9.29 7.19 -7.01
C THR A 69 -10.26 8.00 -6.16
N ASN A 70 -9.76 8.82 -5.24
CA ASN A 70 -10.54 9.48 -4.20
C ASN A 70 -11.40 8.50 -3.37
N ASN A 71 -10.90 7.28 -3.16
CA ASN A 71 -11.57 6.23 -2.40
C ASN A 71 -10.85 5.98 -1.08
N THR A 72 -11.49 6.37 0.03
CA THR A 72 -10.92 6.29 1.37
C THR A 72 -10.73 4.87 1.89
N ILE A 73 -11.41 3.86 1.33
CA ILE A 73 -11.26 2.46 1.75
C ILE A 73 -9.79 2.02 1.69
N PHE A 74 -9.07 2.46 0.67
CA PHE A 74 -7.65 2.14 0.50
C PHE A 74 -6.76 2.81 1.56
N SER A 75 -6.99 4.10 1.85
CA SER A 75 -6.24 4.82 2.89
C SER A 75 -6.57 4.31 4.29
N ASP A 76 -7.83 3.97 4.56
CA ASP A 76 -8.27 3.42 5.84
C ASP A 76 -7.62 2.06 6.12
N SER A 77 -7.55 1.19 5.10
CA SER A 77 -6.84 -0.10 5.18
C SER A 77 -5.35 0.10 5.49
N SER A 78 -4.69 1.02 4.77
CA SER A 78 -3.29 1.35 5.02
C SER A 78 -3.08 1.90 6.44
N TYR A 79 -3.91 2.85 6.86
CA TYR A 79 -3.84 3.42 8.20
C TYR A 79 -3.95 2.36 9.31
N LYS A 80 -4.92 1.46 9.17
CA LYS A 80 -5.10 0.33 10.10
C LYS A 80 -3.85 -0.54 10.18
N SER A 81 -3.20 -0.81 9.05
CA SER A 81 -1.94 -1.55 8.99
C SER A 81 -0.78 -0.79 9.64
N LEU A 82 -0.66 0.51 9.41
CA LEU A 82 0.35 1.34 10.05
C LEU A 82 0.16 1.35 11.58
N LEU A 83 -1.06 1.47 12.08
CA LEU A 83 -1.34 1.39 13.52
C LEU A 83 -0.90 0.04 14.10
N HIS A 84 -1.17 -1.07 13.40
CA HIS A 84 -0.77 -2.41 13.82
C HIS A 84 0.74 -2.54 14.01
N TRP A 85 1.53 -1.98 13.08
CA TRP A 85 2.99 -2.08 13.11
C TRP A 85 3.70 -1.00 13.92
N ASN A 86 2.96 -0.05 14.51
CA ASN A 86 3.54 1.12 15.18
C ASN A 86 4.55 0.77 16.28
N ASN A 87 4.26 -0.23 17.10
CA ASN A 87 5.14 -0.63 18.19
C ASN A 87 6.43 -1.30 17.68
N GLN A 88 6.33 -2.15 16.67
CA GLN A 88 7.48 -2.81 16.06
C GLN A 88 8.41 -1.80 15.39
N VAL A 89 7.84 -0.87 14.61
CA VAL A 89 8.62 0.20 13.96
C VAL A 89 9.30 1.10 14.99
N LYS A 90 8.63 1.45 16.08
CA LYS A 90 9.24 2.25 17.15
C LYS A 90 10.38 1.51 17.88
N SER A 91 10.23 0.21 18.12
CA SER A 91 11.25 -0.59 18.81
C SER A 91 12.46 -0.89 17.93
N SER A 92 12.28 -1.06 16.63
CA SER A 92 13.33 -1.42 15.69
C SER A 92 13.21 -0.67 14.35
N PRO A 93 13.43 0.66 14.32
CA PRO A 93 13.23 1.46 13.11
C PRO A 93 14.17 1.06 11.97
N TYR A 94 15.35 0.55 12.29
CA TYR A 94 16.37 0.17 11.31
C TYR A 94 16.00 -1.08 10.49
N THR A 95 15.11 -1.92 11.00
CA THR A 95 14.64 -3.11 10.29
C THR A 95 13.34 -2.86 9.50
N HIS A 96 12.79 -1.64 9.56
CA HIS A 96 11.51 -1.30 8.96
C HIS A 96 11.54 -0.07 8.03
N PRO A 97 12.57 0.14 7.19
CA PRO A 97 12.68 1.35 6.38
C PRO A 97 11.49 1.54 5.42
N THR A 98 10.92 0.47 4.86
CA THR A 98 9.77 0.57 3.96
C THR A 98 8.50 0.98 4.70
N LEU A 99 8.27 0.51 5.92
CA LEU A 99 7.16 0.98 6.76
C LEU A 99 7.36 2.42 7.20
N LEU A 100 8.59 2.84 7.55
CA LEU A 100 8.89 4.25 7.85
C LEU A 100 8.57 5.15 6.67
N ARG A 101 8.91 4.72 5.45
CA ARG A 101 8.51 5.43 4.23
C ARG A 101 6.99 5.50 4.07
N ALA A 102 6.26 4.44 4.41
CA ALA A 102 4.80 4.42 4.38
C ALA A 102 4.20 5.40 5.39
N TYR A 103 4.77 5.53 6.59
CA TYR A 103 4.38 6.56 7.56
C TYR A 103 4.67 7.98 7.05
N GLN A 104 5.87 8.20 6.50
CA GLN A 104 6.22 9.49 5.92
C GLN A 104 5.25 9.89 4.81
N TYR A 105 4.90 8.94 3.94
CA TYR A 105 3.92 9.16 2.89
C TYR A 105 2.52 9.46 3.45
N TYR A 106 2.11 8.76 4.51
CA TYR A 106 0.81 8.98 5.16
C TYR A 106 0.70 10.36 5.80
N LEU A 107 1.76 10.81 6.47
CA LEU A 107 1.80 12.10 7.16
C LEU A 107 2.05 13.30 6.24
N GLY A 108 2.59 13.06 5.05
CA GLY A 108 2.92 14.10 4.08
C GLY A 108 1.70 14.64 3.34
N GLU A 109 1.82 15.87 2.85
CA GLU A 109 0.83 16.46 1.95
C GLU A 109 0.85 15.73 0.60
N LYS A 110 -0.33 15.51 0.03
CA LYS A 110 -0.51 14.82 -1.24
C LYS A 110 -1.14 15.77 -2.25
N ASN A 111 -0.41 16.03 -3.33
CA ASN A 111 -0.87 16.87 -4.43
C ASN A 111 -0.94 16.03 -5.71
N ILE A 112 -2.09 16.03 -6.39
CA ILE A 112 -2.26 15.46 -7.72
C ILE A 112 -2.28 16.60 -8.72
N VAL A 113 -1.38 16.52 -9.70
CA VAL A 113 -1.37 17.44 -10.84
C VAL A 113 -1.85 16.70 -12.08
N TYR A 114 -2.97 17.14 -12.63
CA TYR A 114 -3.50 16.63 -13.89
C TYR A 114 -3.04 17.52 -15.02
N ILE A 115 -2.34 16.95 -16.00
CA ILE A 115 -1.90 17.64 -17.19
C ILE A 115 -2.70 17.12 -18.38
N TYR A 116 -3.50 18.00 -18.98
CA TYR A 116 -4.28 17.72 -20.18
C TYR A 116 -3.66 18.45 -21.38
N GLY A 117 -3.49 17.74 -22.50
CA GLY A 117 -3.00 18.31 -23.74
C GLY A 117 -2.69 17.25 -24.80
N LYS A 118 -2.54 17.67 -26.04
CA LYS A 118 -2.02 16.79 -27.10
C LYS A 118 -0.51 16.66 -26.92
N ASN A 119 0.04 15.46 -27.17
CA ASN A 119 1.48 15.16 -27.04
C ASN A 119 2.42 16.15 -27.77
N SER A 120 1.92 16.86 -28.78
CA SER A 120 2.67 17.91 -29.50
C SER A 120 2.81 19.22 -28.71
N GLU A 121 2.00 19.46 -27.68
CA GLU A 121 1.98 20.70 -26.90
C GLU A 121 2.77 20.58 -25.59
N ILE A 122 3.12 19.33 -25.16
CA ILE A 122 3.84 19.06 -23.92
C ILE A 122 5.37 19.12 -24.08
N LYS A 123 5.86 19.28 -25.32
CA LYS A 123 7.29 19.41 -25.63
C LYS A 123 7.74 20.88 -25.57
N LYS A 124 7.73 21.43 -24.38
CA LYS A 124 8.50 22.68 -24.13
C LYS A 124 8.97 22.70 -22.69
#